data_ce81a5f0bf83aba40fe5ff5a24397c14
#
_entry.id   ce81a5f0bf83aba40fe5ff5a24397c14
#
_cell.length_a   1.000
_cell.length_b   1.000
_cell.length_c   1.000
_cell.angle_alpha   90.00
_cell.angle_beta   90.00
_cell.angle_gamma   90.00
#
_symmetry.space_group_name_H-M   'P 1'
#
loop_
_entity.id
_entity.type
_entity.pdbx_description
1 polymer ?
#
loop_
_entity_poly.entity_id
_entity_poly.type
_entity_poly.pdbx_seq_one_letter_code
_entity_poly.pdbx_strand_id
1 'polypeptide(L)'
;MKCCKVLKKRYVYRKIRNTFRCLLGNLNDKFVKIDFEKINIKELPELEQYMLHKIFNLNTLFKKYFNDYNFHTLYKELLHFCTLDLSAFYFDIRKDTLYCDKLESKKRVLTIKFLNIVLEILLKWFAPVLSFTTEEIYSLLKIKEKGSIHLEKFPNIPSNWNNQDLSNKWAELIKIRDKCNSSIELKRASKEIGSSLEANLKILLNEKLITLSKGTDFSELCITSGAKIDKINDKNSEEIIIETSKAEGQKCPVCWKINTKPCERHLS
;
A
#
# COMPACT_ATOMS: atom_id res chain seq x y z
N MET A 1 -8.69 19.32 -29.72
CA MET A 1 -9.45 18.77 -28.55
C MET A 1 -9.59 17.25 -28.51
N LYS A 2 -9.78 16.52 -29.62
CA LYS A 2 -9.90 15.04 -29.64
C LYS A 2 -8.61 14.32 -29.19
N CYS A 3 -7.44 14.78 -29.56
CA CYS A 3 -6.14 14.16 -29.20
C CYS A 3 -5.89 14.12 -27.68
N CYS A 4 -6.24 15.19 -26.96
CA CYS A 4 -6.04 15.26 -25.52
C CYS A 4 -6.91 14.27 -24.71
N LYS A 5 -8.13 13.95 -25.21
CA LYS A 5 -9.02 12.94 -24.59
C LYS A 5 -8.48 11.52 -24.77
N VAL A 6 -7.91 11.21 -25.92
CA VAL A 6 -7.30 9.90 -26.22
C VAL A 6 -6.05 9.68 -25.37
N LEU A 7 -5.20 10.70 -25.23
CA LEU A 7 -4.00 10.64 -24.38
C LEU A 7 -4.35 10.42 -22.91
N LYS A 8 -5.39 11.09 -22.39
CA LYS A 8 -5.89 10.86 -21.02
C LYS A 8 -6.39 9.43 -20.83
N LYS A 9 -7.13 8.85 -21.76
CA LYS A 9 -7.61 7.46 -21.71
C LYS A 9 -6.44 6.47 -21.71
N ARG A 10 -5.43 6.66 -22.56
CA ARG A 10 -4.20 5.84 -22.58
C ARG A 10 -3.45 5.91 -21.26
N TYR A 11 -3.37 7.08 -20.65
CA TYR A 11 -2.71 7.28 -19.37
C TYR A 11 -3.41 6.53 -18.22
N VAL A 12 -4.74 6.60 -18.16
CA VAL A 12 -5.55 5.89 -17.16
C VAL A 12 -5.36 4.37 -17.28
N TYR A 13 -5.51 3.84 -18.49
CA TYR A 13 -5.32 2.42 -18.78
C TYR A 13 -3.92 1.94 -18.38
N ARG A 14 -2.88 2.71 -18.71
CA ARG A 14 -1.49 2.39 -18.35
C ARG A 14 -1.30 2.29 -16.84
N LYS A 15 -1.92 3.18 -16.06
CA LYS A 15 -1.85 3.13 -14.59
C LYS A 15 -2.43 1.83 -14.05
N ILE A 16 -3.64 1.46 -14.48
CA ILE A 16 -4.28 0.21 -14.06
C ILE A 16 -3.42 -1.00 -14.47
N ARG A 17 -2.95 -1.04 -15.72
CA ARG A 17 -2.07 -2.12 -16.20
C ARG A 17 -0.77 -2.22 -15.38
N ASN A 18 -0.19 -1.10 -14.96
CA ASN A 18 1.01 -1.11 -14.12
C ASN A 18 0.71 -1.67 -12.72
N THR A 19 -0.47 -1.41 -12.15
CA THR A 19 -0.90 -2.04 -10.89
C THR A 19 -0.95 -3.56 -11.04
N PHE A 20 -1.56 -4.08 -12.10
CA PHE A 20 -1.58 -5.53 -12.37
C PHE A 20 -0.18 -6.10 -12.60
N ARG A 21 0.69 -5.39 -13.33
CA ARG A 21 2.10 -5.83 -13.53
C ARG A 21 2.86 -5.93 -12.21
N CYS A 22 2.66 -4.98 -11.31
CA CYS A 22 3.27 -5.01 -9.99
C CYS A 22 2.79 -6.22 -9.18
N LEU A 23 1.48 -6.51 -9.20
CA LEU A 23 0.89 -7.66 -8.53
C LEU A 23 1.44 -8.97 -9.10
N LEU A 24 1.40 -9.16 -10.41
CA LEU A 24 1.89 -10.37 -11.09
C LEU A 24 3.39 -10.59 -10.84
N GLY A 25 4.21 -9.54 -10.97
CA GLY A 25 5.66 -9.66 -10.78
C GLY A 25 6.06 -10.06 -9.37
N ASN A 26 5.29 -9.63 -8.35
CA ASN A 26 5.55 -10.00 -6.97
C ASN A 26 4.98 -11.38 -6.59
N LEU A 27 3.91 -11.82 -7.23
CA LEU A 27 3.35 -13.16 -7.01
C LEU A 27 4.18 -14.27 -7.64
N ASN A 28 4.88 -13.97 -8.73
CA ASN A 28 5.86 -14.86 -9.39
C ASN A 28 5.36 -16.32 -9.47
N ASP A 29 4.28 -16.57 -10.15
CA ASP A 29 3.60 -17.87 -10.32
C ASP A 29 3.02 -18.52 -9.04
N LYS A 30 3.01 -17.81 -7.92
CA LYS A 30 2.47 -18.29 -6.64
C LYS A 30 1.01 -17.87 -6.40
N PHE A 31 0.27 -17.57 -7.49
CA PHE A 31 -1.15 -17.27 -7.34
C PHE A 31 -1.91 -18.50 -6.84
N VAL A 32 -2.73 -18.29 -5.82
CA VAL A 32 -3.63 -19.31 -5.27
C VAL A 32 -5.01 -18.67 -5.12
N LYS A 33 -6.06 -19.34 -5.63
CA LYS A 33 -7.44 -18.91 -5.38
C LYS A 33 -7.74 -19.02 -3.89
N ILE A 34 -8.22 -17.92 -3.30
CA ILE A 34 -8.38 -17.80 -1.85
C ILE A 34 -9.86 -17.77 -1.50
N ASP A 35 -10.23 -18.55 -0.50
CA ASP A 35 -11.51 -18.42 0.16
C ASP A 35 -11.42 -17.25 1.17
N PHE A 36 -12.06 -16.13 0.86
CA PHE A 36 -11.99 -14.90 1.67
C PHE A 36 -12.57 -15.08 3.08
N GLU A 37 -13.53 -15.99 3.28
CA GLU A 37 -14.11 -16.28 4.58
C GLU A 37 -13.12 -16.98 5.53
N LYS A 38 -12.12 -17.69 4.97
CA LYS A 38 -11.10 -18.42 5.73
C LYS A 38 -9.85 -17.59 6.04
N ILE A 39 -9.84 -16.32 5.67
CA ILE A 39 -8.69 -15.45 5.96
C ILE A 39 -8.71 -15.07 7.44
N ASN A 40 -7.67 -15.47 8.17
CA ASN A 40 -7.44 -14.96 9.51
C ASN A 40 -6.84 -13.55 9.44
N ILE A 41 -7.68 -12.52 9.59
CA ILE A 41 -7.29 -11.11 9.48
C ILE A 41 -6.25 -10.75 10.54
N LYS A 42 -6.35 -11.32 11.75
CA LYS A 42 -5.46 -11.00 12.88
C LYS A 42 -4.01 -11.44 12.65
N GLU A 43 -3.77 -12.37 11.72
CA GLU A 43 -2.41 -12.77 11.33
C GLU A 43 -1.74 -11.77 10.39
N LEU A 44 -2.53 -10.99 9.65
CA LEU A 44 -2.01 -9.99 8.73
C LEU A 44 -1.42 -8.81 9.50
N PRO A 45 -0.34 -8.18 9.01
CA PRO A 45 0.13 -6.94 9.57
C PRO A 45 -0.94 -5.84 9.52
N GLU A 46 -0.87 -4.86 10.41
CA GLU A 46 -1.92 -3.86 10.59
C GLU A 46 -2.21 -3.04 9.31
N LEU A 47 -1.19 -2.76 8.50
CA LEU A 47 -1.38 -2.08 7.22
C LEU A 47 -2.26 -2.88 6.26
N GLU A 48 -2.05 -4.19 6.17
CA GLU A 48 -2.86 -5.09 5.35
C GLU A 48 -4.30 -5.18 5.86
N GLN A 49 -4.49 -5.22 7.18
CA GLN A 49 -5.83 -5.17 7.79
C GLN A 49 -6.57 -3.87 7.42
N TYR A 50 -5.87 -2.72 7.48
CA TYR A 50 -6.41 -1.44 7.05
C TYR A 50 -6.77 -1.44 5.55
N MET A 51 -5.94 -2.01 4.70
CA MET A 51 -6.23 -2.14 3.27
C MET A 51 -7.42 -3.06 3.00
N LEU A 52 -7.63 -4.13 3.79
CA LEU A 52 -8.83 -4.96 3.70
C LEU A 52 -10.10 -4.16 4.06
N HIS A 53 -10.04 -3.29 5.07
CA HIS A 53 -11.14 -2.37 5.38
C HIS A 53 -11.46 -1.43 4.21
N LYS A 54 -10.44 -0.87 3.56
CA LYS A 54 -10.63 -0.06 2.35
C LYS A 54 -11.29 -0.85 1.21
N ILE A 55 -10.89 -2.10 1.01
CA ILE A 55 -11.49 -3.00 0.02
C ILE A 55 -12.96 -3.28 0.36
N PHE A 56 -13.29 -3.50 1.64
CA PHE A 56 -14.67 -3.68 2.09
C PHE A 56 -15.55 -2.46 1.74
N ASN A 57 -15.08 -1.25 2.05
CA ASN A 57 -15.80 -0.02 1.74
C ASN A 57 -15.95 0.18 0.22
N LEU A 58 -14.88 -0.08 -0.54
CA LEU A 58 -14.91 0.00 -1.99
C LEU A 58 -15.88 -1.02 -2.60
N ASN A 59 -15.97 -2.24 -2.04
CA ASN A 59 -16.92 -3.25 -2.48
C ASN A 59 -18.38 -2.82 -2.25
N THR A 60 -18.66 -2.11 -1.17
CA THR A 60 -19.99 -1.53 -0.92
C THR A 60 -20.35 -0.49 -1.98
N LEU A 61 -19.41 0.40 -2.33
CA LEU A 61 -19.57 1.36 -3.41
C LEU A 61 -19.68 0.66 -4.78
N PHE A 62 -18.88 -0.38 -5.01
CA PHE A 62 -18.93 -1.19 -6.23
C PHE A 62 -20.34 -1.76 -6.46
N LYS A 63 -20.89 -2.45 -5.47
CA LYS A 63 -22.25 -3.04 -5.54
C LYS A 63 -23.30 -1.97 -5.82
N LYS A 64 -23.24 -0.83 -5.12
CA LYS A 64 -24.16 0.28 -5.31
C LYS A 64 -24.09 0.83 -6.74
N TYR A 65 -22.92 1.27 -7.18
CA TYR A 65 -22.76 1.92 -8.49
C TYR A 65 -22.97 0.94 -9.64
N PHE A 66 -22.66 -0.34 -9.48
CA PHE A 66 -22.93 -1.37 -10.47
C PHE A 66 -24.43 -1.57 -10.66
N ASN A 67 -25.20 -1.68 -9.57
CA ASN A 67 -26.67 -1.81 -9.61
C ASN A 67 -27.36 -0.57 -10.16
N ASP A 68 -26.82 0.63 -9.86
CA ASP A 68 -27.33 1.91 -10.35
C ASP A 68 -26.87 2.22 -11.80
N TYR A 69 -26.15 1.33 -12.47
CA TYR A 69 -25.52 1.55 -13.77
C TYR A 69 -24.61 2.78 -13.86
N ASN A 70 -24.11 3.27 -12.71
CA ASN A 70 -23.20 4.42 -12.63
C ASN A 70 -21.74 4.00 -12.82
N PHE A 71 -21.43 3.42 -13.96
CA PHE A 71 -20.11 2.88 -14.27
C PHE A 71 -19.00 3.94 -14.32
N HIS A 72 -19.32 5.18 -14.70
CA HIS A 72 -18.31 6.25 -14.72
C HIS A 72 -17.75 6.51 -13.32
N THR A 73 -18.60 6.66 -12.31
CA THR A 73 -18.19 6.87 -10.93
C THR A 73 -17.49 5.63 -10.38
N LEU A 74 -18.05 4.45 -10.64
CA LEU A 74 -17.45 3.18 -10.23
C LEU A 74 -15.99 3.05 -10.66
N TYR A 75 -15.71 3.22 -11.96
CA TYR A 75 -14.34 3.06 -12.46
C TYR A 75 -13.40 4.20 -12.06
N LYS A 76 -13.93 5.37 -11.74
CA LYS A 76 -13.15 6.44 -11.12
C LYS A 76 -12.67 6.04 -9.71
N GLU A 77 -13.55 5.43 -8.90
CA GLU A 77 -13.18 4.93 -7.57
C GLU A 77 -12.16 3.78 -7.65
N LEU A 78 -12.35 2.83 -8.57
CA LEU A 78 -11.39 1.76 -8.79
C LEU A 78 -10.03 2.29 -9.26
N LEU A 79 -10.01 3.30 -10.14
CA LEU A 79 -8.77 3.96 -10.57
C LEU A 79 -8.08 4.66 -9.40
N HIS A 80 -8.84 5.36 -8.56
CA HIS A 80 -8.33 6.02 -7.35
C HIS A 80 -7.66 4.99 -6.44
N PHE A 81 -8.34 3.89 -6.14
CA PHE A 81 -7.79 2.81 -5.34
C PHE A 81 -6.49 2.24 -5.94
N CYS A 82 -6.45 1.94 -7.23
CA CYS A 82 -5.25 1.43 -7.89
C CYS A 82 -4.08 2.42 -7.86
N THR A 83 -4.35 3.73 -8.01
CA THR A 83 -3.29 4.73 -8.16
C THR A 83 -2.81 5.33 -6.85
N LEU A 84 -3.71 5.64 -5.95
CA LEU A 84 -3.37 6.29 -4.68
C LEU A 84 -3.23 5.27 -3.55
N ASP A 85 -4.25 4.43 -3.33
CA ASP A 85 -4.22 3.50 -2.20
C ASP A 85 -3.23 2.35 -2.42
N LEU A 86 -3.19 1.76 -3.61
CA LEU A 86 -2.25 0.68 -3.90
C LEU A 86 -0.89 1.20 -4.32
N SER A 87 -0.79 1.96 -5.44
CA SER A 87 0.53 2.27 -6.02
C SER A 87 1.30 3.30 -5.21
N ALA A 88 0.71 4.46 -4.87
CA ALA A 88 1.40 5.54 -4.19
C ALA A 88 1.51 5.34 -2.67
N PHE A 89 0.69 4.48 -2.08
CA PHE A 89 0.71 4.24 -0.65
C PHE A 89 1.19 2.83 -0.32
N TYR A 90 0.40 1.80 -0.59
CA TYR A 90 0.68 0.45 -0.13
C TYR A 90 1.95 -0.17 -0.76
N PHE A 91 2.07 -0.15 -2.09
CA PHE A 91 3.25 -0.73 -2.76
C PHE A 91 4.52 0.05 -2.45
N ASP A 92 4.43 1.37 -2.30
CA ASP A 92 5.58 2.20 -1.96
C ASP A 92 6.11 1.85 -0.57
N ILE A 93 5.25 1.68 0.43
CA ILE A 93 5.64 1.24 1.78
C ILE A 93 6.18 -0.20 1.77
N ARG A 94 5.54 -1.12 1.03
CA ARG A 94 5.89 -2.55 1.03
C ARG A 94 7.01 -2.95 0.09
N LYS A 95 7.49 -2.04 -0.76
CA LYS A 95 8.58 -2.38 -1.70
C LYS A 95 9.84 -2.90 -1.00
N ASP A 96 10.21 -2.33 0.13
CA ASP A 96 11.36 -2.77 0.91
C ASP A 96 11.16 -4.22 1.42
N THR A 97 9.99 -4.53 1.99
CA THR A 97 9.62 -5.89 2.40
C THR A 97 9.62 -6.88 1.23
N LEU A 98 9.07 -6.48 0.08
CA LEU A 98 8.93 -7.36 -1.08
C LEU A 98 10.26 -7.67 -1.76
N TYR A 99 11.19 -6.71 -1.79
CA TYR A 99 12.44 -6.85 -2.53
C TYR A 99 13.67 -7.14 -1.66
N CYS A 100 13.64 -6.72 -0.40
CA CYS A 100 14.81 -6.82 0.48
C CYS A 100 14.68 -7.86 1.59
N ASP A 101 13.46 -8.27 2.00
CA ASP A 101 13.32 -9.33 3.01
C ASP A 101 13.59 -10.72 2.43
N LYS A 102 14.06 -11.62 3.28
CA LYS A 102 14.22 -13.05 2.94
C LYS A 102 12.87 -13.65 2.50
N LEU A 103 12.92 -14.64 1.59
CA LEU A 103 11.71 -15.25 1.02
C LEU A 103 10.78 -15.84 2.08
N GLU A 104 11.34 -16.38 3.15
CA GLU A 104 10.64 -17.05 4.25
C GLU A 104 10.22 -16.07 5.35
N SER A 105 10.57 -14.79 5.24
CA SER A 105 10.17 -13.78 6.23
C SER A 105 8.65 -13.77 6.39
N LYS A 106 8.17 -13.93 7.62
CA LYS A 106 6.73 -13.95 7.93
C LYS A 106 6.01 -12.73 7.34
N LYS A 107 6.62 -11.56 7.45
CA LYS A 107 6.06 -10.31 6.93
C LYS A 107 5.93 -10.36 5.41
N ARG A 108 6.97 -10.80 4.70
CA ARG A 108 6.94 -10.94 3.24
C ARG A 108 5.90 -11.97 2.78
N VAL A 109 5.83 -13.12 3.43
CA VAL A 109 4.84 -14.18 3.12
C VAL A 109 3.41 -13.63 3.27
N LEU A 110 3.13 -12.92 4.37
CA LEU A 110 1.81 -12.32 4.61
C LEU A 110 1.50 -11.18 3.62
N THR A 111 2.49 -10.37 3.25
CA THR A 111 2.36 -9.36 2.20
C THR A 111 2.01 -10.01 0.86
N ILE A 112 2.70 -11.09 0.45
CA ILE A 112 2.39 -11.84 -0.78
C ILE A 112 0.97 -12.42 -0.72
N LYS A 113 0.55 -12.97 0.42
CA LYS A 113 -0.83 -13.44 0.63
C LYS A 113 -1.85 -12.32 0.39
N PHE A 114 -1.59 -11.13 0.92
CA PHE A 114 -2.44 -9.97 0.69
C PHE A 114 -2.45 -9.53 -0.80
N LEU A 115 -1.30 -9.49 -1.48
CA LEU A 115 -1.24 -9.18 -2.92
C LEU A 115 -2.08 -10.15 -3.75
N ASN A 116 -2.10 -11.43 -3.37
CA ASN A 116 -2.91 -12.45 -4.02
C ASN A 116 -4.41 -12.15 -3.89
N ILE A 117 -4.86 -11.75 -2.69
CA ILE A 117 -6.24 -11.32 -2.43
C ILE A 117 -6.61 -10.12 -3.33
N VAL A 118 -5.74 -9.11 -3.35
CA VAL A 118 -5.96 -7.89 -4.14
C VAL A 118 -6.05 -8.21 -5.63
N LEU A 119 -5.16 -9.07 -6.16
CA LEU A 119 -5.18 -9.46 -7.57
C LEU A 119 -6.51 -10.13 -7.94
N GLU A 120 -6.96 -11.10 -7.15
CA GLU A 120 -8.22 -11.81 -7.40
C GLU A 120 -9.42 -10.85 -7.43
N ILE A 121 -9.49 -9.93 -6.47
CA ILE A 121 -10.58 -8.96 -6.37
C ILE A 121 -10.56 -7.99 -7.56
N LEU A 122 -9.40 -7.42 -7.88
CA LEU A 122 -9.27 -6.47 -8.98
C LEU A 122 -9.57 -7.10 -10.34
N LEU A 123 -9.16 -8.35 -10.57
CA LEU A 123 -9.49 -9.06 -11.81
C LEU A 123 -11.01 -9.15 -12.00
N LYS A 124 -11.74 -9.55 -10.96
CA LYS A 124 -13.20 -9.68 -11.00
C LYS A 124 -13.91 -8.33 -11.17
N TRP A 125 -13.41 -7.27 -10.51
CA TRP A 125 -13.99 -5.93 -10.64
C TRP A 125 -13.73 -5.27 -11.99
N PHE A 126 -12.58 -5.53 -12.61
CA PHE A 126 -12.24 -4.95 -13.90
C PHE A 126 -12.68 -5.79 -15.12
N ALA A 127 -13.07 -7.05 -14.91
CA ALA A 127 -13.49 -7.93 -16.01
C ALA A 127 -14.56 -7.32 -16.93
N PRO A 128 -15.61 -6.63 -16.43
CA PRO A 128 -16.64 -6.07 -17.29
C PRO A 128 -16.17 -4.93 -18.19
N VAL A 129 -15.07 -4.23 -17.85
CA VAL A 129 -14.61 -3.06 -18.60
C VAL A 129 -13.26 -3.25 -19.27
N LEU A 130 -12.37 -4.06 -18.71
CA LEU A 130 -11.06 -4.39 -19.26
C LEU A 130 -11.01 -5.86 -19.69
N SER A 131 -12.06 -6.32 -20.39
CA SER A 131 -12.33 -7.73 -20.70
C SER A 131 -11.12 -8.48 -21.24
N PHE A 132 -10.44 -7.94 -22.25
CA PHE A 132 -9.25 -8.59 -22.82
C PHE A 132 -8.05 -8.60 -21.87
N THR A 133 -7.82 -7.48 -21.17
CA THR A 133 -6.67 -7.37 -20.25
C THR A 133 -6.83 -8.30 -19.05
N THR A 134 -8.01 -8.39 -18.46
CA THR A 134 -8.26 -9.27 -17.32
C THR A 134 -8.24 -10.73 -17.74
N GLU A 135 -8.73 -11.07 -18.93
CA GLU A 135 -8.62 -12.43 -19.48
C GLU A 135 -7.17 -12.81 -19.78
N GLU A 136 -6.38 -11.90 -20.39
CA GLU A 136 -4.93 -12.08 -20.60
C GLU A 136 -4.25 -12.39 -19.27
N ILE A 137 -4.49 -11.58 -18.23
CA ILE A 137 -3.88 -11.77 -16.91
C ILE A 137 -4.34 -13.09 -16.28
N TYR A 138 -5.65 -13.38 -16.35
CA TYR A 138 -6.22 -14.60 -15.78
C TYR A 138 -5.63 -15.86 -16.47
N SER A 139 -5.38 -15.80 -17.76
CA SER A 139 -4.74 -16.89 -18.53
C SER A 139 -3.28 -17.15 -18.12
N LEU A 140 -2.57 -16.10 -17.62
CA LEU A 140 -1.20 -16.23 -17.12
C LEU A 140 -1.14 -16.88 -15.74
N LEU A 141 -2.24 -16.85 -14.97
CA LEU A 141 -2.29 -17.48 -13.66
C LEU A 141 -2.35 -19.00 -13.82
N LYS A 142 -1.52 -19.73 -13.05
CA LYS A 142 -1.50 -21.20 -13.06
C LYS A 142 -2.64 -21.77 -12.21
N ILE A 143 -3.87 -21.58 -12.65
CA ILE A 143 -5.06 -22.11 -11.99
C ILE A 143 -5.35 -23.50 -12.57
N LYS A 144 -5.55 -24.51 -11.69
CA LYS A 144 -5.73 -25.91 -12.10
C LYS A 144 -6.96 -26.14 -12.97
N GLU A 145 -8.05 -25.43 -12.71
CA GLU A 145 -9.30 -25.51 -13.48
C GLU A 145 -9.44 -24.22 -14.30
N LYS A 146 -8.93 -24.23 -15.51
CA LYS A 146 -8.96 -23.07 -16.41
C LYS A 146 -10.36 -22.89 -17.00
N GLY A 147 -11.08 -21.92 -16.47
CA GLY A 147 -12.19 -21.23 -17.14
C GLY A 147 -11.77 -19.86 -17.62
N SER A 148 -12.72 -19.02 -17.94
CA SER A 148 -12.54 -17.60 -18.22
C SER A 148 -12.84 -16.78 -16.97
N ILE A 149 -12.15 -15.62 -16.78
CA ILE A 149 -12.48 -14.67 -15.72
C ILE A 149 -13.94 -14.19 -15.81
N HIS A 150 -14.50 -14.19 -17.01
CA HIS A 150 -15.89 -13.77 -17.26
C HIS A 150 -16.94 -14.76 -16.75
N LEU A 151 -16.53 -15.98 -16.38
CA LEU A 151 -17.40 -16.99 -15.74
C LEU A 151 -17.32 -16.92 -14.21
N GLU A 152 -16.38 -16.14 -13.68
CA GLU A 152 -16.20 -15.94 -12.24
C GLU A 152 -17.27 -14.99 -11.67
N LYS A 153 -17.77 -15.30 -10.48
CA LYS A 153 -18.67 -14.41 -9.75
C LYS A 153 -17.90 -13.23 -9.17
N PHE A 154 -18.58 -12.08 -9.01
CA PHE A 154 -18.02 -10.96 -8.25
C PHE A 154 -17.61 -11.41 -6.84
N PRO A 155 -16.54 -10.80 -6.28
CA PRO A 155 -16.03 -11.22 -4.99
C PRO A 155 -17.06 -10.98 -3.88
N ASN A 156 -17.29 -12.01 -3.04
CA ASN A 156 -18.01 -11.83 -1.80
C ASN A 156 -17.01 -11.42 -0.70
N ILE A 157 -17.03 -10.14 -0.34
CA ILE A 157 -16.14 -9.58 0.66
C ILE A 157 -16.77 -9.76 2.04
N PRO A 158 -16.11 -10.48 2.98
CA PRO A 158 -16.64 -10.75 4.30
C PRO A 158 -16.85 -9.47 5.12
N SER A 159 -17.91 -9.43 5.93
CA SER A 159 -18.25 -8.28 6.77
C SER A 159 -17.23 -8.03 7.89
N ASN A 160 -16.50 -9.06 8.32
CA ASN A 160 -15.46 -8.95 9.33
C ASN A 160 -14.20 -8.16 8.86
N TRP A 161 -14.10 -7.82 7.55
CA TRP A 161 -13.09 -6.90 7.06
C TRP A 161 -13.38 -5.45 7.40
N ASN A 162 -14.61 -5.14 7.81
CA ASN A 162 -14.96 -3.80 8.28
C ASN A 162 -14.37 -3.55 9.67
N ASN A 163 -13.52 -2.55 9.78
CA ASN A 163 -12.90 -2.13 11.04
C ASN A 163 -12.77 -0.60 11.08
N GLN A 164 -13.81 0.07 11.58
CA GLN A 164 -13.86 1.53 11.62
C GLN A 164 -12.85 2.13 12.60
N ASP A 165 -12.56 1.45 13.72
CA ASP A 165 -11.59 1.93 14.71
C ASP A 165 -10.18 1.94 14.12
N LEU A 166 -9.83 0.88 13.38
CA LEU A 166 -8.58 0.81 12.65
C LEU A 166 -8.49 1.91 11.57
N SER A 167 -9.59 2.17 10.87
CA SER A 167 -9.65 3.25 9.87
C SER A 167 -9.42 4.62 10.51
N ASN A 168 -10.03 4.89 11.66
CA ASN A 168 -9.85 6.13 12.41
C ASN A 168 -8.39 6.28 12.89
N LYS A 169 -7.79 5.19 13.40
CA LYS A 169 -6.37 5.16 13.76
C LYS A 169 -5.48 5.51 12.56
N TRP A 170 -5.69 4.86 11.42
CA TRP A 170 -4.89 5.08 10.22
C TRP A 170 -5.08 6.48 9.62
N ALA A 171 -6.25 7.11 9.79
CA ALA A 171 -6.45 8.50 9.38
C ALA A 171 -5.49 9.45 10.11
N GLU A 172 -5.24 9.24 11.41
CA GLU A 172 -4.27 10.03 12.17
C GLU A 172 -2.81 9.66 11.80
N LEU A 173 -2.50 8.38 11.63
CA LEU A 173 -1.16 7.93 11.20
C LEU A 173 -0.78 8.51 9.83
N ILE A 174 -1.73 8.60 8.91
CA ILE A 174 -1.52 9.20 7.59
C ILE A 174 -1.24 10.71 7.71
N LYS A 175 -1.93 11.44 8.59
CA LYS A 175 -1.63 12.86 8.84
C LYS A 175 -0.19 13.06 9.36
N ILE A 176 0.25 12.20 10.28
CA ILE A 176 1.65 12.24 10.76
C ILE A 176 2.60 11.96 9.61
N ARG A 177 2.34 10.91 8.80
CA ARG A 177 3.14 10.57 7.61
C ARG A 177 3.23 11.73 6.62
N ASP A 178 2.12 12.42 6.36
CA ASP A 178 2.09 13.54 5.41
C ASP A 178 2.95 14.72 5.90
N LYS A 179 2.93 15.02 7.21
CA LYS A 179 3.84 16.00 7.80
C LYS A 179 5.31 15.55 7.73
N CYS A 180 5.59 14.26 7.96
CA CYS A 180 6.93 13.69 7.77
C CYS A 180 7.41 13.85 6.33
N ASN A 181 6.58 13.46 5.36
CA ASN A 181 6.90 13.58 3.94
C ASN A 181 7.15 15.03 3.54
N SER A 182 6.35 15.98 4.03
CA SER A 182 6.54 17.41 3.78
C SER A 182 7.90 17.90 4.32
N SER A 183 8.29 17.46 5.53
CA SER A 183 9.60 17.81 6.10
C SER A 183 10.77 17.19 5.32
N ILE A 184 10.61 15.93 4.85
CA ILE A 184 11.61 15.26 3.99
C ILE A 184 11.78 16.02 2.66
N GLU A 185 10.67 16.43 2.02
CA GLU A 185 10.74 17.16 0.75
C GLU A 185 11.41 18.54 0.88
N LEU A 186 11.26 19.23 2.02
CA LEU A 186 12.00 20.46 2.30
C LEU A 186 13.52 20.21 2.32
N LYS A 187 13.97 19.11 2.96
CA LYS A 187 15.39 18.72 2.99
C LYS A 187 15.92 18.25 1.63
N ARG A 188 15.05 17.64 0.81
CA ARG A 188 15.40 17.31 -0.58
C ARG A 188 15.52 18.56 -1.46
N ALA A 189 14.62 19.52 -1.29
CA ALA A 189 14.65 20.79 -2.02
C ALA A 189 15.92 21.60 -1.69
N SER A 190 16.38 21.59 -0.42
CA SER A 190 17.65 22.20 0.00
C SER A 190 18.90 21.39 -0.41
N LYS A 191 18.72 20.20 -1.04
CA LYS A 191 19.80 19.29 -1.43
C LYS A 191 20.64 18.75 -0.26
N GLU A 192 20.14 18.80 0.96
CA GLU A 192 20.79 18.19 2.13
C GLU A 192 20.71 16.65 2.08
N ILE A 193 19.65 16.12 1.48
CA ILE A 193 19.45 14.69 1.23
C ILE A 193 19.03 14.46 -0.23
N GLY A 194 19.45 13.34 -0.83
CA GLY A 194 19.07 12.96 -2.18
C GLY A 194 17.79 12.10 -2.24
N SER A 195 17.54 11.31 -1.19
CA SER A 195 16.39 10.41 -1.12
C SER A 195 15.84 10.35 0.32
N SER A 196 14.57 9.89 0.46
CA SER A 196 13.96 9.68 1.78
C SER A 196 14.75 8.67 2.63
N LEU A 197 15.41 7.69 2.02
CA LEU A 197 16.26 6.72 2.70
C LEU A 197 17.53 7.33 3.31
N GLU A 198 17.88 8.57 2.98
CA GLU A 198 18.99 9.31 3.60
C GLU A 198 18.54 10.12 4.82
N ALA A 199 17.25 10.08 5.16
CA ALA A 199 16.69 10.83 6.27
C ALA A 199 16.56 10.00 7.54
N ASN A 200 16.81 10.67 8.67
CA ASN A 200 16.34 10.28 10.00
C ASN A 200 15.25 11.26 10.45
N LEU A 201 14.18 10.72 11.01
CA LEU A 201 13.05 11.50 11.51
C LEU A 201 13.04 11.51 13.03
N LYS A 202 12.86 12.67 13.62
CA LYS A 202 12.44 12.83 15.00
C LYS A 202 11.03 13.43 14.99
N ILE A 203 10.08 12.63 15.46
CA ILE A 203 8.65 12.90 15.40
C ILE A 203 8.19 13.26 16.81
N LEU A 204 7.86 14.51 17.05
CA LEU A 204 7.38 14.99 18.34
C LEU A 204 5.85 15.01 18.31
N LEU A 205 5.22 14.28 19.23
CA LEU A 205 3.79 14.08 19.29
C LEU A 205 3.23 14.38 20.68
N ASN A 206 1.94 14.73 20.75
CA ASN A 206 1.22 14.76 22.01
C ASN A 206 0.93 13.34 22.54
N GLU A 207 0.54 13.20 23.80
CA GLU A 207 0.32 11.90 24.46
C GLU A 207 -0.72 11.02 23.74
N LYS A 208 -1.77 11.64 23.24
CA LYS A 208 -2.84 10.95 22.50
C LYS A 208 -2.28 10.28 21.24
N LEU A 209 -1.52 11.03 20.43
CA LEU A 209 -0.92 10.52 19.19
C LEU A 209 0.19 9.52 19.45
N ILE A 210 0.98 9.68 20.53
CA ILE A 210 1.98 8.68 20.96
C ILE A 210 1.29 7.35 21.26
N THR A 211 0.19 7.38 22.02
CA THR A 211 -0.55 6.16 22.38
C THR A 211 -1.11 5.48 21.14
N LEU A 212 -1.67 6.25 20.21
CA LEU A 212 -2.23 5.77 18.96
C LEU A 212 -1.15 5.19 18.03
N SER A 213 0.06 5.76 18.05
CA SER A 213 1.20 5.34 17.23
C SER A 213 1.92 4.10 17.76
N LYS A 214 1.57 3.57 18.93
CA LYS A 214 2.20 2.35 19.48
C LYS A 214 2.10 1.19 18.50
N GLY A 215 3.24 0.54 18.24
CA GLY A 215 3.35 -0.58 17.31
C GLY A 215 3.50 -0.19 15.83
N THR A 216 3.47 1.11 15.48
CA THR A 216 3.69 1.58 14.12
C THR A 216 5.16 1.92 13.89
N ASP A 217 5.80 1.32 12.90
CA ASP A 217 7.16 1.68 12.45
C ASP A 217 7.11 2.83 11.44
N PHE A 218 7.39 4.05 11.90
CA PHE A 218 7.43 5.22 11.02
C PHE A 218 8.63 5.23 10.08
N SER A 219 9.70 4.50 10.37
CA SER A 219 10.81 4.38 9.43
C SER A 219 10.40 3.61 8.18
N GLU A 220 9.54 2.62 8.34
CA GLU A 220 8.92 1.90 7.23
C GLU A 220 7.83 2.73 6.55
N LEU A 221 6.94 3.34 7.35
CA LEU A 221 5.79 4.10 6.84
C LEU A 221 6.23 5.31 6.00
N CYS A 222 7.32 6.00 6.38
CA CYS A 222 7.88 7.16 5.68
C CYS A 222 9.05 6.79 4.75
N ILE A 223 9.46 5.52 4.71
CA ILE A 223 10.56 5.02 3.86
C ILE A 223 11.87 5.76 4.17
N THR A 224 12.25 5.81 5.44
CA THR A 224 13.45 6.46 5.93
C THR A 224 14.40 5.47 6.58
N SER A 225 15.66 5.87 6.82
CA SER A 225 16.62 5.02 7.52
C SER A 225 16.29 4.82 8.98
N GLY A 226 15.75 5.86 9.64
CA GLY A 226 15.30 5.77 11.01
C GLY A 226 14.17 6.75 11.31
N ALA A 227 13.39 6.44 12.35
CA ALA A 227 12.39 7.33 12.91
C ALA A 227 12.30 7.12 14.41
N LYS A 228 12.29 8.20 15.18
CA LYS A 228 12.14 8.21 16.63
C LYS A 228 10.94 9.06 17.01
N ILE A 229 10.09 8.55 17.91
CA ILE A 229 8.96 9.28 18.46
C ILE A 229 9.34 9.79 19.84
N ASP A 230 9.17 11.08 20.05
CA ASP A 230 9.37 11.74 21.35
C ASP A 230 8.11 12.56 21.71
N LYS A 231 7.99 12.92 23.00
CA LYS A 231 6.87 13.72 23.51
C LYS A 231 7.13 15.21 23.27
N ILE A 232 6.09 15.95 22.88
CA ILE A 232 6.12 17.41 22.88
C ILE A 232 6.10 17.91 24.32
N ASN A 233 7.08 18.73 24.70
CA ASN A 233 7.20 19.28 26.06
C ASN A 233 6.39 20.57 26.25
N ASP A 234 6.00 21.26 25.17
CA ASP A 234 5.30 22.53 25.22
C ASP A 234 3.79 22.35 24.98
N LYS A 235 2.96 22.80 25.95
CA LYS A 235 1.49 22.66 25.89
C LYS A 235 0.81 23.56 24.86
N ASN A 236 1.51 24.58 24.34
CA ASN A 236 1.00 25.55 23.38
C ASN A 236 1.48 25.29 21.94
N SER A 237 2.18 24.21 21.68
CA SER A 237 2.75 23.88 20.38
C SER A 237 1.76 23.12 19.49
N GLU A 238 2.05 23.07 18.19
CA GLU A 238 1.35 22.19 17.24
C GLU A 238 1.33 20.75 17.75
N GLU A 239 0.26 20.01 17.46
CA GLU A 239 0.11 18.61 17.89
C GLU A 239 1.17 17.65 17.29
N ILE A 240 1.81 18.03 16.17
CA ILE A 240 2.78 17.23 15.42
C ILE A 240 3.91 18.14 14.95
N ILE A 241 5.13 17.92 15.41
CA ILE A 241 6.35 18.60 14.98
C ILE A 241 7.34 17.56 14.43
N ILE A 242 7.92 17.83 13.27
CA ILE A 242 8.83 16.92 12.58
C ILE A 242 10.19 17.60 12.40
N GLU A 243 11.22 16.97 12.93
CA GLU A 243 12.62 17.33 12.68
C GLU A 243 13.24 16.27 11.75
N THR A 244 13.72 16.68 10.58
CA THR A 244 14.39 15.80 9.64
C THR A 244 15.87 16.13 9.60
N SER A 245 16.71 15.12 9.83
CA SER A 245 18.16 15.18 9.71
C SER A 245 18.68 14.18 8.70
N LYS A 246 19.90 14.37 8.22
CA LYS A 246 20.60 13.38 7.40
C LYS A 246 20.98 12.17 8.27
N ALA A 247 20.74 10.96 7.77
CA ALA A 247 21.12 9.73 8.45
C ALA A 247 22.65 9.56 8.44
N GLU A 248 23.19 9.15 9.59
CA GLU A 248 24.63 8.91 9.77
C GLU A 248 24.94 7.42 9.67
N GLY A 249 26.11 7.09 9.11
CA GLY A 249 26.59 5.71 9.00
C GLY A 249 26.81 5.25 7.58
N GLN A 250 26.76 3.94 7.37
CA GLN A 250 27.00 3.29 6.08
C GLN A 250 25.71 2.85 5.43
N LYS A 251 25.64 3.02 4.12
CA LYS A 251 24.50 2.59 3.31
C LYS A 251 24.54 1.08 3.09
N CYS A 252 23.47 0.39 3.47
CA CYS A 252 23.32 -1.04 3.18
C CYS A 252 23.22 -1.26 1.66
N PRO A 253 24.00 -2.18 1.07
CA PRO A 253 23.98 -2.44 -0.39
C PRO A 253 22.66 -3.06 -0.88
N VAL A 254 21.88 -3.66 0.00
CA VAL A 254 20.62 -4.35 -0.34
C VAL A 254 19.41 -3.43 -0.17
N CYS A 255 19.12 -2.93 1.05
CA CYS A 255 17.93 -2.11 1.31
C CYS A 255 18.16 -0.60 1.21
N TRP A 256 19.42 -0.18 1.05
CA TRP A 256 19.85 1.21 0.90
C TRP A 256 19.58 2.12 2.13
N LYS A 257 19.11 1.57 3.23
CA LYS A 257 19.03 2.29 4.51
C LYS A 257 20.45 2.57 5.02
N ILE A 258 20.62 3.71 5.66
CA ILE A 258 21.87 4.15 6.27
C ILE A 258 21.81 3.84 7.77
N ASN A 259 22.79 3.12 8.28
CA ASN A 259 22.88 2.74 9.69
C ASN A 259 24.29 2.90 10.20
N THR A 260 24.45 3.20 11.48
CA THR A 260 25.76 3.24 12.17
C THR A 260 26.33 1.84 12.42
N LYS A 261 25.47 0.83 12.47
CA LYS A 261 25.82 -0.60 12.57
C LYS A 261 25.48 -1.33 11.28
N PRO A 262 26.16 -2.47 10.99
CA PRO A 262 25.77 -3.32 9.86
C PRO A 262 24.29 -3.67 9.89
N CYS A 263 23.67 -3.75 8.72
CA CYS A 263 22.23 -4.04 8.61
C CYS A 263 21.93 -5.48 9.03
N GLU A 264 21.34 -5.69 10.20
CA GLU A 264 21.04 -7.02 10.76
C GLU A 264 20.17 -7.89 9.83
N ARG A 265 19.33 -7.28 8.97
CA ARG A 265 18.50 -8.00 7.98
C ARG A 265 19.32 -8.64 6.86
N HIS A 266 20.52 -8.10 6.58
CA HIS A 266 21.34 -8.42 5.42
C HIS A 266 22.76 -8.80 5.80
N LEU A 267 23.00 -9.11 7.07
CA LEU A 267 24.22 -9.82 7.48
C LEU A 267 24.14 -11.23 6.87
N SER A 268 25.01 -11.49 5.91
CA SER A 268 25.24 -12.80 5.32
C SER A 268 25.99 -13.71 6.28
#